data_5b7b419053024766bfcdeb8f31eca11b
#
_entry.id   5b7b419053024766bfcdeb8f31eca11b
#
_cell.length_a   1.000
_cell.length_b   1.000
_cell.length_c   1.000
_cell.angle_alpha   90.00
_cell.angle_beta   90.00
_cell.angle_gamma   90.00
#
_symmetry.space_group_name_H-M   'P 1'
#
loop_
_entity.id
_entity.type
_entity.pdbx_description
1 polymer ?
#
loop_
_entity_poly.entity_id
_entity_poly.type
_entity_poly.pdbx_seq_one_letter_code
_entity_poly.pdbx_strand_id
1 'polypeptide(L)'
;INGRRFASVPMPYRLVSDTLLDALIRRPHRFNNFLGLPVAMMASWGTADLLSRIRRRWSNGRGDSYAFLATLLLCGIILLENPIPPLPTTDPGVPQWYQDLATNEEGFAILELPFHSRGFDKLYMYYQTVHGKPILVGHVSRLPQEAFTFLDTIPFLEPLKSIYTWNVVEESWVDFADKDVTREFALLAAQNVRYVVINKPLIAEGFVERWRDWVSFEPDYEDDQVLVYTTAPRAGEQFEINFPLADGIGLIEATVAPREGIQGGVIKVNLRWGSDAPPASDYLVCFTVVNEGGSLAAELCEEPVTGWPTSEWGANAVARGSYLIPLDSDLAPGTYSMEIALVDAGSLEPQGSPFHAGNITVAAYDPQESVYLCWEGDLCLWGYDASTDTQTLNLSLYWQAGAPVAESYKRYLHLVDSQDGRVVAQDDAIPRGWTYPTDIWEPAEIVADRVSLPLDGLAPGSYELRVGWYAVDGGQALPACQDDSCTGDYHVLSSVAVP
;
A
#
# COMPACT_ATOMS: atom_id res chain seq x y z
N ILE A 1 22.89 24.99 9.41
CA ILE A 1 23.66 25.75 8.42
C ILE A 1 24.57 24.73 7.75
N ASN A 2 24.42 24.52 6.45
CA ASN A 2 25.21 23.61 5.60
C ASN A 2 25.33 22.15 6.08
N GLY A 3 24.28 21.57 6.65
CA GLY A 3 24.25 20.13 7.03
C GLY A 3 25.18 19.72 8.18
N ARG A 4 25.97 20.60 8.74
CA ARG A 4 26.84 20.30 9.88
C ARG A 4 26.06 20.37 11.19
N ARG A 5 25.92 19.24 11.86
CA ARG A 5 25.39 19.18 13.23
C ARG A 5 26.45 19.68 14.22
N PHE A 6 26.23 20.82 14.85
CA PHE A 6 27.01 21.29 15.98
C PHE A 6 26.47 20.63 17.26
N ALA A 7 26.90 19.40 17.53
CA ALA A 7 26.44 18.64 18.69
C ALA A 7 26.94 19.21 20.02
N SER A 8 27.94 20.14 20.01
CA SER A 8 28.63 20.64 21.18
C SER A 8 28.15 22.00 21.68
N VAL A 9 27.25 22.68 20.99
CA VAL A 9 26.72 23.96 21.45
C VAL A 9 25.40 23.72 22.17
N PRO A 10 25.29 23.90 23.48
CA PRO A 10 24.02 23.77 24.19
C PRO A 10 23.08 24.89 23.75
N MET A 11 22.10 24.54 22.99
CA MET A 11 21.02 25.48 22.62
C MET A 11 20.15 25.78 23.86
N PRO A 12 19.68 27.01 24.04
CA PRO A 12 18.85 27.39 25.20
C PRO A 12 17.67 26.46 25.48
N TYR A 13 17.14 25.85 24.45
CA TYR A 13 16.07 24.87 24.57
C TYR A 13 16.44 23.62 25.39
N ARG A 14 17.70 23.17 25.32
CA ARG A 14 18.17 22.03 26.12
C ARG A 14 18.10 22.25 27.64
N LEU A 15 18.09 23.49 28.07
CA LEU A 15 17.96 23.82 29.51
C LEU A 15 16.51 23.62 30.02
N VAL A 16 15.55 23.49 29.13
CA VAL A 16 14.12 23.35 29.46
C VAL A 16 13.49 22.07 28.92
N SER A 17 14.22 21.28 28.10
CA SER A 17 13.73 20.09 27.44
C SER A 17 13.32 18.94 28.36
N ASP A 18 13.72 18.94 29.63
CA ASP A 18 13.36 17.90 30.59
C ASP A 18 12.56 18.48 31.77
N THR A 19 11.93 19.63 31.56
CA THR A 19 11.12 20.32 32.56
C THR A 19 9.64 20.34 32.18
N LEU A 20 8.79 20.74 33.17
CA LEU A 20 7.34 20.99 32.89
C LEU A 20 7.10 21.99 31.74
N LEU A 21 8.13 22.79 31.38
CA LEU A 21 8.03 23.73 30.27
C LEU A 21 8.20 23.05 28.92
N ASP A 22 8.71 21.81 28.83
CA ASP A 22 8.85 21.09 27.56
C ASP A 22 7.50 20.89 26.85
N ALA A 23 6.47 20.57 27.62
CA ALA A 23 5.11 20.45 27.09
C ALA A 23 4.57 21.75 26.47
N LEU A 24 5.00 22.90 26.99
CA LEU A 24 4.65 24.24 26.50
C LEU A 24 5.51 24.66 25.31
N ILE A 25 6.76 24.13 25.21
CA ILE A 25 7.78 24.57 24.25
C ILE A 25 8.06 23.48 23.19
N ARG A 26 7.11 22.63 22.90
CA ARG A 26 7.25 21.49 21.94
C ARG A 26 7.86 21.86 20.56
N ARG A 27 7.85 23.14 20.19
CA ARG A 27 8.39 23.61 18.91
C ARG A 27 9.20 24.88 19.10
N PRO A 28 10.51 24.78 19.44
CA PRO A 28 11.35 25.93 19.78
C PRO A 28 11.43 26.97 18.64
N HIS A 29 11.27 26.58 17.38
CA HIS A 29 11.22 27.52 16.25
C HIS A 29 10.07 28.54 16.34
N ARG A 30 8.97 28.23 17.06
CA ARG A 30 7.88 29.19 17.28
C ARG A 30 8.31 30.36 18.16
N PHE A 31 9.33 30.19 19.00
CA PHE A 31 9.93 31.29 19.77
C PHE A 31 10.56 32.36 18.87
N ASN A 32 11.05 31.98 17.69
CA ASN A 32 11.58 32.95 16.75
C ASN A 32 10.53 34.00 16.32
N ASN A 33 9.24 33.64 16.33
CA ASN A 33 8.17 34.59 16.05
C ASN A 33 8.03 35.65 17.15
N PHE A 34 8.40 35.32 18.42
CA PHE A 34 8.37 36.26 19.51
C PHE A 34 9.64 37.12 19.56
N LEU A 35 10.77 36.64 19.02
CA LEU A 35 12.02 37.42 18.92
C LEU A 35 11.86 38.65 18.03
N GLY A 36 10.97 38.61 17.08
CA GLY A 36 10.67 39.74 16.21
C GLY A 36 10.22 41.00 16.97
N LEU A 37 9.44 40.84 18.07
CA LEU A 37 8.95 41.95 18.85
C LEU A 37 10.09 42.71 19.60
N PRO A 38 10.93 42.06 20.43
CA PRO A 38 12.02 42.78 21.10
C PRO A 38 13.07 43.31 20.13
N VAL A 39 13.32 42.65 19.01
CA VAL A 39 14.22 43.15 17.97
C VAL A 39 13.62 44.40 17.31
N ALA A 40 12.32 44.41 17.00
CA ALA A 40 11.63 45.61 16.50
C ALA A 40 11.63 46.78 17.51
N MET A 41 11.47 46.49 18.80
CA MET A 41 11.55 47.51 19.84
C MET A 41 12.97 48.14 19.94
N MET A 42 14.01 47.28 19.92
CA MET A 42 15.40 47.74 19.93
C MET A 42 15.75 48.55 18.68
N ALA A 43 15.30 48.07 17.51
CA ALA A 43 15.46 48.79 16.24
C ALA A 43 14.74 50.13 16.26
N SER A 44 13.54 50.21 16.82
CA SER A 44 12.79 51.47 16.99
C SER A 44 13.53 52.46 17.87
N TRP A 45 14.10 52.03 18.99
CA TRP A 45 14.91 52.89 19.87
C TRP A 45 16.18 53.35 19.17
N GLY A 46 16.90 52.44 18.49
CA GLY A 46 18.10 52.79 17.73
C GLY A 46 17.81 53.79 16.64
N THR A 47 16.69 53.61 15.92
CA THR A 47 16.24 54.52 14.88
C THR A 47 15.86 55.90 15.46
N ALA A 48 15.12 55.96 16.55
CA ALA A 48 14.76 57.17 17.24
C ALA A 48 16.01 57.99 17.71
N ASP A 49 16.99 57.32 18.27
CA ASP A 49 18.27 57.92 18.69
C ASP A 49 19.04 58.46 17.47
N LEU A 50 19.13 57.64 16.40
CA LEU A 50 19.80 58.04 15.16
C LEU A 50 19.14 59.32 14.56
N LEU A 51 17.83 59.33 14.44
CA LEU A 51 17.09 60.49 13.92
C LEU A 51 17.24 61.72 14.84
N SER A 52 17.29 61.53 16.16
CA SER A 52 17.53 62.62 17.10
C SER A 52 18.92 63.24 16.94
N ARG A 53 19.95 62.39 16.72
CA ARG A 53 21.32 62.83 16.45
C ARG A 53 21.42 63.61 15.11
N ILE A 54 20.73 63.14 14.08
CA ILE A 54 20.66 63.85 12.81
C ILE A 54 20.04 65.23 12.98
N ARG A 55 18.91 65.36 13.69
CA ARG A 55 18.27 66.65 13.97
C ARG A 55 19.15 67.61 14.74
N ARG A 56 19.88 67.12 15.77
CA ARG A 56 20.77 67.94 16.58
C ARG A 56 21.99 68.41 15.80
N ARG A 57 22.53 67.61 14.88
CA ARG A 57 23.74 67.95 14.11
C ARG A 57 23.50 69.04 13.10
N TRP A 58 22.31 69.13 12.56
CA TRP A 58 21.92 70.13 11.54
C TRP A 58 20.77 71.01 12.05
N SER A 59 21.05 71.84 13.07
CA SER A 59 20.05 72.64 13.76
C SER A 59 19.48 73.82 12.98
N ASN A 60 19.99 74.11 11.76
CA ASN A 60 19.61 75.25 10.90
C ASN A 60 18.35 74.99 10.03
N GLY A 61 17.33 74.34 10.54
CA GLY A 61 16.09 74.08 9.84
C GLY A 61 16.14 72.92 8.82
N ARG A 62 17.34 72.40 8.52
CA ARG A 62 17.53 71.25 7.59
C ARG A 62 17.54 69.88 8.27
N GLY A 63 17.61 69.87 9.62
CA GLY A 63 17.68 68.63 10.41
C GLY A 63 16.46 67.74 10.26
N ASP A 64 15.26 68.32 10.18
CA ASP A 64 14.02 67.57 9.93
C ASP A 64 13.95 66.99 8.54
N SER A 65 14.42 67.72 7.53
CA SER A 65 14.47 67.21 6.16
C SER A 65 15.44 66.01 6.02
N TYR A 66 16.60 66.09 6.66
CA TYR A 66 17.55 64.96 6.64
C TYR A 66 17.08 63.77 7.46
N ALA A 67 16.38 63.98 8.59
CA ALA A 67 15.74 62.89 9.34
C ALA A 67 14.65 62.21 8.56
N PHE A 68 13.85 62.98 7.82
CA PHE A 68 12.83 62.42 6.91
C PHE A 68 13.45 61.59 5.78
N LEU A 69 14.53 62.12 5.15
CA LEU A 69 15.23 61.39 4.09
C LEU A 69 15.86 60.07 4.62
N ALA A 70 16.44 60.10 5.82
CA ALA A 70 16.96 58.89 6.49
C ALA A 70 15.88 57.87 6.81
N THR A 71 14.68 58.33 7.19
CA THR A 71 13.53 57.45 7.42
C THR A 71 13.09 56.80 6.09
N LEU A 72 12.97 57.56 5.03
CA LEU A 72 12.64 57.00 3.71
C LEU A 72 13.68 55.98 3.23
N LEU A 73 14.96 56.26 3.45
CA LEU A 73 16.05 55.35 3.09
C LEU A 73 15.94 54.04 3.89
N LEU A 74 15.70 54.10 5.21
CA LEU A 74 15.53 52.93 6.03
C LEU A 74 14.31 52.11 5.62
N CYS A 75 13.17 52.77 5.34
CA CYS A 75 11.99 52.11 4.80
C CYS A 75 12.26 51.45 3.44
N GLY A 76 12.98 52.16 2.57
CA GLY A 76 13.38 51.59 1.28
C GLY A 76 14.27 50.35 1.40
N ILE A 77 15.23 50.36 2.35
CA ILE A 77 16.08 49.18 2.63
C ILE A 77 15.23 48.02 3.14
N ILE A 78 14.31 48.25 4.07
CA ILE A 78 13.44 47.19 4.61
C ILE A 78 12.57 46.59 3.50
N LEU A 79 12.04 47.42 2.60
CA LEU A 79 11.23 46.92 1.47
C LEU A 79 12.07 46.16 0.44
N LEU A 80 13.32 46.54 0.24
CA LEU A 80 14.25 45.83 -0.66
C LEU A 80 14.77 44.52 -0.05
N GLU A 81 14.98 44.50 1.27
CA GLU A 81 15.43 43.30 1.98
C GLU A 81 14.33 42.22 2.11
N ASN A 82 13.09 42.65 2.06
CA ASN A 82 11.93 41.73 2.12
C ASN A 82 11.15 41.77 0.79
N PRO A 83 11.76 41.38 -0.34
CA PRO A 83 10.98 41.21 -1.56
C PRO A 83 10.00 40.07 -1.26
N ILE A 84 8.71 40.34 -1.38
CA ILE A 84 7.71 39.28 -1.38
C ILE A 84 7.87 38.57 -2.73
N PRO A 85 8.59 37.40 -2.78
CA PRO A 85 8.61 36.66 -4.03
C PRO A 85 7.18 36.27 -4.35
N PRO A 86 6.76 36.29 -5.60
CA PRO A 86 5.48 35.67 -5.95
C PRO A 86 5.55 34.23 -5.45
N LEU A 87 4.71 33.92 -4.47
CA LEU A 87 4.58 32.55 -4.01
C LEU A 87 4.14 31.74 -5.22
N PRO A 88 4.85 30.67 -5.58
CA PRO A 88 4.39 29.80 -6.64
C PRO A 88 3.00 29.29 -6.22
N THR A 89 1.98 29.82 -6.84
CA THR A 89 0.61 29.32 -6.70
C THR A 89 0.47 28.22 -7.72
N THR A 90 0.32 27.00 -7.26
CA THR A 90 -0.13 25.88 -8.07
C THR A 90 -1.64 25.80 -7.88
N ASP A 91 -2.39 25.88 -8.95
CA ASP A 91 -3.79 25.47 -8.91
C ASP A 91 -3.78 23.92 -8.94
N PRO A 92 -4.16 23.26 -7.86
CA PRO A 92 -4.16 21.80 -7.81
C PRO A 92 -5.26 21.20 -8.72
N GLY A 93 -6.12 22.04 -9.30
CA GLY A 93 -7.34 21.58 -9.94
C GLY A 93 -8.31 20.96 -8.93
N VAL A 94 -9.53 20.76 -9.33
CA VAL A 94 -10.52 19.96 -8.58
C VAL A 94 -11.09 18.94 -9.55
N PRO A 95 -10.91 17.62 -9.31
CA PRO A 95 -11.50 16.61 -10.16
C PRO A 95 -13.00 16.82 -10.37
N GLN A 96 -13.51 16.46 -11.55
CA GLN A 96 -14.89 16.72 -11.93
C GLN A 96 -15.87 16.05 -10.97
N TRP A 97 -15.54 14.87 -10.48
CA TRP A 97 -16.38 14.15 -9.54
C TRP A 97 -16.71 14.96 -8.27
N TYR A 98 -15.74 15.70 -7.71
CA TYR A 98 -16.01 16.55 -6.53
C TYR A 98 -16.89 17.75 -6.86
N GLN A 99 -16.82 18.28 -8.08
CA GLN A 99 -17.69 19.35 -8.53
C GLN A 99 -19.12 18.85 -8.68
N ASP A 100 -19.30 17.65 -9.20
CA ASP A 100 -20.62 17.00 -9.32
C ASP A 100 -21.17 16.65 -7.94
N LEU A 101 -20.32 16.18 -7.03
CA LEU A 101 -20.69 15.89 -5.63
C LEU A 101 -21.20 17.13 -4.89
N ALA A 102 -20.72 18.32 -5.24
CA ALA A 102 -21.17 19.57 -4.65
C ALA A 102 -22.67 19.84 -4.86
N THR A 103 -23.27 19.25 -5.88
CA THR A 103 -24.71 19.39 -6.19
C THR A 103 -25.61 18.47 -5.36
N ASN A 104 -25.01 17.48 -4.69
CA ASN A 104 -25.73 16.54 -3.83
C ASN A 104 -25.99 17.18 -2.46
N GLU A 105 -27.26 17.31 -2.05
CA GLU A 105 -27.65 17.94 -0.77
C GLU A 105 -27.70 16.96 0.42
N GLU A 106 -27.54 15.64 0.17
CA GLU A 106 -27.61 14.65 1.24
C GLU A 106 -26.42 14.74 2.19
N GLY A 107 -26.66 14.43 3.47
CA GLY A 107 -25.63 14.44 4.51
C GLY A 107 -24.95 13.10 4.67
N PHE A 108 -23.71 12.97 4.23
CA PHE A 108 -22.85 11.80 4.40
C PHE A 108 -21.37 12.20 4.41
N ALA A 109 -20.51 11.32 4.90
CA ALA A 109 -19.06 11.49 4.86
C ALA A 109 -18.42 10.72 3.69
N ILE A 110 -17.17 11.08 3.35
CA ILE A 110 -16.36 10.39 2.39
C ILE A 110 -15.00 10.03 3.00
N LEU A 111 -14.43 8.91 2.58
CA LEU A 111 -13.08 8.48 2.91
C LEU A 111 -12.16 8.70 1.71
N GLU A 112 -11.12 9.49 1.89
CA GLU A 112 -10.11 9.81 0.88
C GLU A 112 -8.88 8.90 1.06
N LEU A 113 -8.40 8.31 -0.02
CA LEU A 113 -7.18 7.50 -0.06
C LEU A 113 -6.17 8.07 -1.07
N PRO A 114 -4.87 8.03 -0.75
CA PRO A 114 -4.24 7.65 0.53
C PRO A 114 -4.45 8.72 1.61
N PHE A 115 -4.42 8.35 2.88
CA PHE A 115 -4.65 9.29 3.97
C PHE A 115 -3.50 9.35 4.99
N HIS A 116 -3.57 10.29 5.96
CA HIS A 116 -2.54 10.59 6.95
C HIS A 116 -1.21 11.14 6.41
N SER A 117 -1.18 11.54 5.16
CA SER A 117 -0.07 12.33 4.62
C SER A 117 -0.29 13.81 4.89
N ARG A 118 0.68 14.49 5.50
CA ARG A 118 0.60 15.93 5.76
C ARG A 118 0.37 16.80 4.53
N GLY A 119 0.62 16.27 3.34
CA GLY A 119 0.41 16.94 2.06
C GLY A 119 -0.99 16.66 1.49
N PHE A 120 -1.35 15.40 1.41
CA PHE A 120 -2.61 14.96 0.79
C PHE A 120 -3.83 15.38 1.61
N ASP A 121 -3.78 15.26 2.93
CA ASP A 121 -4.87 15.71 3.80
C ASP A 121 -5.24 17.19 3.59
N LYS A 122 -4.27 18.04 3.24
CA LYS A 122 -4.54 19.45 2.90
C LYS A 122 -5.23 19.60 1.56
N LEU A 123 -4.90 18.75 0.60
CA LEU A 123 -5.55 18.73 -0.71
C LEU A 123 -7.00 18.30 -0.56
N TYR A 124 -7.28 17.25 0.22
CA TYR A 124 -8.64 16.81 0.50
C TYR A 124 -9.48 17.89 1.23
N MET A 125 -8.88 18.58 2.18
CA MET A 125 -9.52 19.74 2.81
C MET A 125 -9.82 20.88 1.82
N TYR A 126 -8.98 21.05 0.79
CA TYR A 126 -9.25 21.98 -0.30
C TYR A 126 -10.43 21.49 -1.15
N TYR A 127 -10.46 20.22 -1.55
CA TYR A 127 -11.61 19.63 -2.25
C TYR A 127 -12.90 19.72 -1.43
N GLN A 128 -12.80 19.54 -0.11
CA GLN A 128 -13.94 19.72 0.80
C GLN A 128 -14.57 21.10 0.70
N THR A 129 -13.80 22.16 0.46
CA THR A 129 -14.36 23.51 0.27
C THR A 129 -15.26 23.62 -0.97
N VAL A 130 -15.12 22.70 -1.93
CA VAL A 130 -15.94 22.62 -3.13
C VAL A 130 -17.17 21.76 -2.91
N HIS A 131 -17.00 20.51 -2.46
CA HIS A 131 -18.13 19.58 -2.35
C HIS A 131 -18.90 19.69 -1.02
N GLY A 132 -18.34 20.32 0.00
CA GLY A 132 -19.04 20.57 1.27
C GLY A 132 -19.32 19.33 2.14
N LYS A 133 -18.91 18.12 1.75
CA LYS A 133 -19.14 16.89 2.52
C LYS A 133 -18.10 16.71 3.61
N PRO A 134 -18.47 16.15 4.79
CA PRO A 134 -17.48 15.70 5.78
C PRO A 134 -16.47 14.72 5.16
N ILE A 135 -15.20 14.87 5.53
CA ILE A 135 -14.13 13.93 5.23
C ILE A 135 -13.63 13.28 6.52
N LEU A 136 -13.29 11.98 6.48
CA LEU A 136 -12.90 11.25 7.67
C LEU A 136 -11.54 11.69 8.20
N VAL A 137 -10.68 12.17 7.34
CA VAL A 137 -9.30 12.56 7.67
C VAL A 137 -9.00 13.96 7.16
N GLY A 138 -8.19 14.69 7.93
CA GLY A 138 -7.78 16.04 7.55
C GLY A 138 -6.59 16.50 8.39
N HIS A 139 -5.83 17.47 7.87
CA HIS A 139 -4.67 18.00 8.54
C HIS A 139 -5.05 19.06 9.59
N VAL A 140 -5.32 18.61 10.82
CA VAL A 140 -5.54 19.50 11.97
C VAL A 140 -4.39 19.40 12.96
N SER A 141 -4.04 20.53 13.59
CA SER A 141 -2.88 20.61 14.47
C SER A 141 -3.02 19.84 15.78
N ARG A 142 -4.24 19.51 16.18
CA ARG A 142 -4.57 18.77 17.40
C ARG A 142 -5.80 17.93 17.11
N LEU A 143 -5.59 16.69 16.72
CA LEU A 143 -6.65 15.70 16.61
C LEU A 143 -6.85 15.07 17.99
N PRO A 144 -8.09 14.97 18.49
CA PRO A 144 -8.41 14.10 19.61
C PRO A 144 -8.05 12.67 19.21
N GLN A 145 -7.50 11.89 20.14
CA GLN A 145 -7.13 10.51 19.87
C GLN A 145 -8.37 9.66 19.53
N GLU A 146 -9.49 10.01 20.12
CA GLU A 146 -10.80 9.38 19.89
C GLU A 146 -11.32 9.56 18.46
N ALA A 147 -10.84 10.56 17.72
CA ALA A 147 -11.23 10.78 16.32
C ALA A 147 -10.81 9.63 15.38
N PHE A 148 -9.83 8.84 15.79
CA PHE A 148 -9.33 7.70 15.01
C PHE A 148 -9.89 6.36 15.50
N THR A 149 -10.55 6.31 16.64
CA THR A 149 -11.07 5.06 17.24
C THR A 149 -11.93 4.28 16.25
N PHE A 150 -12.75 4.98 15.47
CA PHE A 150 -13.54 4.32 14.43
C PHE A 150 -12.67 3.73 13.31
N LEU A 151 -11.71 4.50 12.80
CA LEU A 151 -10.80 4.02 11.75
C LEU A 151 -9.94 2.84 12.23
N ASP A 152 -9.64 2.79 13.54
CA ASP A 152 -8.90 1.68 14.14
C ASP A 152 -9.73 0.38 14.21
N THR A 153 -11.05 0.46 14.00
CA THR A 153 -11.92 -0.72 13.93
C THR A 153 -12.03 -1.29 12.50
N ILE A 154 -11.38 -0.66 11.53
CA ILE A 154 -11.44 -1.07 10.12
C ILE A 154 -10.07 -1.62 9.69
N PRO A 155 -9.87 -2.94 9.71
CA PRO A 155 -8.56 -3.58 9.53
C PRO A 155 -7.86 -3.22 8.23
N PHE A 156 -8.58 -3.11 7.11
CA PHE A 156 -7.94 -2.79 5.82
C PHE A 156 -7.34 -1.37 5.77
N LEU A 157 -7.75 -0.47 6.66
CA LEU A 157 -7.18 0.87 6.75
C LEU A 157 -5.86 0.90 7.53
N GLU A 158 -5.54 -0.12 8.32
CA GLU A 158 -4.32 -0.15 9.13
C GLU A 158 -3.05 0.06 8.29
N PRO A 159 -2.83 -0.70 7.21
CA PRO A 159 -1.70 -0.47 6.33
C PRO A 159 -1.69 0.90 5.65
N LEU A 160 -2.86 1.46 5.39
CA LEU A 160 -3.01 2.76 4.75
C LEU A 160 -2.79 3.94 5.70
N LYS A 161 -2.77 3.71 7.04
CA LYS A 161 -2.50 4.72 8.07
C LYS A 161 -1.01 5.01 8.25
N SER A 162 -0.15 4.05 8.03
CA SER A 162 1.29 4.18 8.28
C SER A 162 2.02 5.05 7.25
N ILE A 163 1.31 5.58 6.28
CA ILE A 163 1.83 6.41 5.19
C ILE A 163 2.24 7.79 5.70
N TYR A 164 3.30 7.84 6.52
CA TYR A 164 3.90 9.10 6.97
C TYR A 164 4.90 9.72 5.99
N THR A 165 5.30 9.00 4.96
CA THR A 165 6.30 9.44 3.98
C THR A 165 5.76 9.35 2.56
N TRP A 166 6.21 10.25 1.69
CA TRP A 166 5.82 10.34 0.29
C TRP A 166 6.14 9.08 -0.55
N ASN A 167 7.03 8.22 -0.05
CA ASN A 167 7.51 7.04 -0.74
C ASN A 167 6.78 5.75 -0.34
N VAL A 168 5.90 5.81 0.63
CA VAL A 168 5.36 4.61 1.29
C VAL A 168 4.34 3.87 0.42
N VAL A 169 3.70 4.55 -0.53
CA VAL A 169 2.79 3.87 -1.45
C VAL A 169 3.54 2.95 -2.42
N GLU A 170 4.84 3.20 -2.63
CA GLU A 170 5.71 2.31 -3.42
C GLU A 170 6.24 1.13 -2.58
N GLU A 171 6.37 1.30 -1.26
CA GLU A 171 7.05 0.35 -0.38
C GLU A 171 6.11 -0.47 0.53
N SER A 172 4.98 0.08 0.95
CA SER A 172 4.01 -0.67 1.77
C SER A 172 2.95 -1.32 0.90
N TRP A 173 3.34 -2.36 0.21
CA TRP A 173 2.37 -3.23 -0.41
C TRP A 173 1.74 -4.12 0.67
N VAL A 174 0.43 -4.09 0.77
CA VAL A 174 -0.32 -4.99 1.64
C VAL A 174 -1.08 -5.94 0.76
N ASP A 175 -0.90 -7.22 0.97
CA ASP A 175 -1.78 -8.20 0.39
C ASP A 175 -3.10 -8.19 1.17
N PHE A 176 -4.15 -7.75 0.49
CA PHE A 176 -5.50 -7.84 1.02
C PHE A 176 -6.21 -9.13 0.53
N ALA A 177 -5.49 -10.05 -0.07
CA ALA A 177 -6.10 -11.27 -0.60
C ALA A 177 -6.83 -12.08 0.48
N ASP A 178 -6.33 -12.01 1.70
CA ASP A 178 -6.90 -12.62 2.91
C ASP A 178 -7.77 -11.65 3.73
N LYS A 179 -8.01 -10.42 3.24
CA LYS A 179 -8.88 -9.44 3.90
C LYS A 179 -10.14 -9.18 3.09
N ASP A 180 -11.26 -9.30 3.74
CA ASP A 180 -12.54 -8.98 3.13
C ASP A 180 -12.87 -7.49 3.26
N VAL A 181 -12.60 -6.74 2.19
CA VAL A 181 -12.95 -5.31 2.13
C VAL A 181 -14.46 -5.06 2.02
N THR A 182 -15.26 -6.07 1.66
CA THR A 182 -16.72 -5.92 1.56
C THR A 182 -17.33 -5.66 2.93
N ARG A 183 -16.90 -6.42 3.94
CA ARG A 183 -17.31 -6.18 5.34
C ARG A 183 -16.89 -4.80 5.81
N GLU A 184 -15.66 -4.41 5.50
CA GLU A 184 -15.12 -3.10 5.85
C GLU A 184 -15.94 -1.96 5.22
N PHE A 185 -16.37 -2.13 3.99
CA PHE A 185 -17.26 -1.18 3.31
C PHE A 185 -18.63 -1.11 4.00
N ALA A 186 -19.17 -2.23 4.43
CA ALA A 186 -20.40 -2.27 5.21
C ALA A 186 -20.27 -1.52 6.56
N LEU A 187 -19.15 -1.66 7.24
CA LEU A 187 -18.85 -0.90 8.46
C LEU A 187 -18.78 0.60 8.20
N LEU A 188 -18.14 1.02 7.11
CA LEU A 188 -18.12 2.43 6.68
C LEU A 188 -19.54 2.94 6.40
N ALA A 189 -20.34 2.19 5.66
CA ALA A 189 -21.72 2.52 5.34
C ALA A 189 -22.59 2.68 6.60
N ALA A 190 -22.44 1.80 7.60
CA ALA A 190 -23.14 1.86 8.86
C ALA A 190 -22.84 3.16 9.66
N GLN A 191 -21.68 3.78 9.43
CA GLN A 191 -21.29 5.07 9.99
C GLN A 191 -21.56 6.24 9.05
N ASN A 192 -22.41 6.04 8.05
CA ASN A 192 -22.77 7.06 7.06
C ASN A 192 -21.57 7.62 6.25
N VAL A 193 -20.54 6.82 6.06
CA VAL A 193 -19.49 7.08 5.10
C VAL A 193 -19.92 6.45 3.79
N ARG A 194 -20.25 7.27 2.79
CA ARG A 194 -20.90 6.78 1.56
C ARG A 194 -19.90 6.36 0.49
N TYR A 195 -18.78 7.05 0.38
CA TYR A 195 -17.82 6.82 -0.69
C TYR A 195 -16.41 6.61 -0.16
N VAL A 196 -15.69 5.69 -0.79
CA VAL A 196 -14.24 5.56 -0.73
C VAL A 196 -13.69 6.11 -2.04
N VAL A 197 -12.84 7.12 -1.96
CA VAL A 197 -12.27 7.83 -3.10
C VAL A 197 -10.78 7.59 -3.16
N ILE A 198 -10.31 7.00 -4.24
CA ILE A 198 -8.89 6.75 -4.49
C ILE A 198 -8.38 7.82 -5.45
N ASN A 199 -7.44 8.63 -4.99
CA ASN A 199 -6.83 9.69 -5.78
C ASN A 199 -5.63 9.14 -6.55
N LYS A 200 -5.85 8.71 -7.80
CA LYS A 200 -4.87 8.01 -8.64
C LYS A 200 -3.51 8.71 -8.77
N PRO A 201 -3.41 10.04 -8.97
CA PRO A 201 -2.11 10.71 -9.08
C PRO A 201 -1.27 10.72 -7.80
N LEU A 202 -1.86 10.32 -6.67
CA LEU A 202 -1.21 10.30 -5.36
C LEU A 202 -0.77 8.90 -4.95
N ILE A 203 -0.96 7.91 -5.82
CA ILE A 203 -0.78 6.48 -5.55
C ILE A 203 0.26 5.93 -6.52
N ALA A 204 1.02 4.91 -6.09
CA ALA A 204 1.97 4.22 -6.94
C ALA A 204 1.29 3.50 -8.11
N GLU A 205 2.00 3.42 -9.21
CA GLU A 205 1.58 2.64 -10.38
C GLU A 205 1.28 1.18 -9.96
N GLY A 206 0.21 0.61 -10.53
CA GLY A 206 -0.22 -0.75 -10.22
C GLY A 206 -1.05 -0.92 -8.95
N PHE A 207 -1.15 0.12 -8.09
CA PHE A 207 -2.01 0.03 -6.89
C PHE A 207 -3.49 -0.06 -7.25
N VAL A 208 -3.94 0.68 -8.27
CA VAL A 208 -5.34 0.69 -8.68
C VAL A 208 -5.77 -0.68 -9.21
N GLU A 209 -4.92 -1.35 -9.96
CA GLU A 209 -5.15 -2.69 -10.46
C GLU A 209 -5.28 -3.69 -9.29
N ARG A 210 -4.35 -3.65 -8.36
CA ARG A 210 -4.42 -4.49 -7.14
C ARG A 210 -5.65 -4.18 -6.30
N TRP A 211 -6.00 -2.90 -6.15
CA TRP A 211 -7.22 -2.50 -5.46
C TRP A 211 -8.48 -3.12 -6.09
N ARG A 212 -8.56 -3.16 -7.40
CA ARG A 212 -9.66 -3.81 -8.13
C ARG A 212 -9.73 -5.31 -7.86
N ASP A 213 -8.57 -5.93 -7.64
CA ASP A 213 -8.53 -7.34 -7.26
C ASP A 213 -9.11 -7.60 -5.85
N TRP A 214 -9.12 -6.62 -4.97
CA TRP A 214 -9.64 -6.77 -3.60
C TRP A 214 -11.11 -6.41 -3.45
N VAL A 215 -11.60 -5.48 -4.25
CA VAL A 215 -12.98 -5.02 -4.19
C VAL A 215 -13.86 -5.88 -5.09
N SER A 216 -14.95 -6.42 -4.51
CA SER A 216 -15.80 -7.39 -5.18
C SER A 216 -16.74 -6.79 -6.23
N PHE A 217 -16.83 -5.47 -6.29
CA PHE A 217 -17.78 -4.75 -7.14
C PHE A 217 -17.10 -3.66 -7.96
N GLU A 218 -17.74 -3.26 -9.04
CA GLU A 218 -17.25 -2.24 -9.94
C GLU A 218 -17.29 -0.84 -9.28
N PRO A 219 -16.39 0.05 -9.65
CA PRO A 219 -16.42 1.44 -9.17
C PRO A 219 -17.66 2.17 -9.71
N ASP A 220 -18.22 3.06 -8.90
CA ASP A 220 -19.32 3.92 -9.30
C ASP A 220 -18.94 5.00 -10.27
N TYR A 221 -17.69 5.46 -10.17
CA TYR A 221 -17.13 6.49 -11.03
C TYR A 221 -15.63 6.29 -11.18
N GLU A 222 -15.14 6.55 -12.38
CA GLU A 222 -13.71 6.55 -12.66
C GLU A 222 -13.37 7.56 -13.76
N ASP A 223 -12.31 8.33 -13.53
CA ASP A 223 -11.65 9.15 -14.53
C ASP A 223 -10.12 9.00 -14.40
N ASP A 224 -9.35 9.88 -15.02
CA ASP A 224 -7.88 9.90 -14.94
C ASP A 224 -7.35 10.33 -13.57
N GLN A 225 -8.17 10.91 -12.71
CA GLN A 225 -7.77 11.45 -11.41
C GLN A 225 -8.31 10.66 -10.23
N VAL A 226 -9.55 10.18 -10.29
CA VAL A 226 -10.18 9.49 -9.16
C VAL A 226 -10.84 8.18 -9.57
N LEU A 227 -10.86 7.26 -8.62
CA LEU A 227 -11.62 6.01 -8.64
C LEU A 227 -12.51 6.00 -7.40
N VAL A 228 -13.82 5.83 -7.58
CA VAL A 228 -14.80 6.00 -6.50
C VAL A 228 -15.67 4.76 -6.35
N TYR A 229 -15.77 4.28 -5.12
CA TYR A 229 -16.65 3.19 -4.74
C TYR A 229 -17.71 3.66 -3.75
N THR A 230 -18.94 3.19 -3.91
CA THR A 230 -19.98 3.31 -2.89
C THR A 230 -19.78 2.24 -1.83
N THR A 231 -19.89 2.59 -0.56
CA THR A 231 -19.67 1.68 0.57
C THR A 231 -20.85 0.76 0.87
N ALA A 232 -22.04 1.16 0.46
CA ALA A 232 -23.23 0.32 0.58
C ALA A 232 -23.68 -0.13 -0.81
N PRO A 233 -24.21 -1.35 -0.96
CA PRO A 233 -24.89 -1.76 -2.19
C PRO A 233 -25.97 -0.73 -2.53
N ARG A 234 -26.02 -0.29 -3.78
CA ARG A 234 -27.10 0.58 -4.23
C ARG A 234 -28.40 -0.20 -4.18
N ALA A 235 -29.45 0.43 -3.68
CA ALA A 235 -30.80 -0.08 -3.88
C ALA A 235 -31.05 -0.14 -5.39
N GLY A 236 -31.09 -1.35 -5.95
CA GLY A 236 -31.27 -1.59 -7.40
C GLY A 236 -30.03 -2.03 -8.17
N GLU A 237 -28.86 -2.20 -7.55
CA GLU A 237 -27.79 -2.96 -8.19
C GLU A 237 -28.25 -4.41 -8.36
N GLN A 238 -28.42 -4.80 -9.60
CA GLN A 238 -28.75 -6.17 -9.98
C GLN A 238 -27.42 -6.87 -10.28
N PHE A 239 -27.00 -7.74 -9.39
CA PHE A 239 -26.05 -8.79 -9.75
C PHE A 239 -26.84 -10.05 -10.12
N GLU A 240 -26.27 -10.86 -10.98
CA GLU A 240 -26.80 -12.17 -11.32
C GLU A 240 -25.96 -13.24 -10.60
N ILE A 241 -26.62 -14.08 -9.81
CA ILE A 241 -25.98 -15.29 -9.30
C ILE A 241 -25.87 -16.26 -10.46
N ASN A 242 -24.69 -16.35 -11.04
CA ASN A 242 -24.44 -17.24 -12.19
C ASN A 242 -24.46 -18.72 -11.77
N PHE A 243 -24.08 -19.02 -10.54
CA PHE A 243 -23.96 -20.38 -9.99
C PHE A 243 -24.57 -20.43 -8.61
N PRO A 244 -25.87 -20.75 -8.48
CA PRO A 244 -26.52 -20.91 -7.19
C PRO A 244 -25.97 -22.16 -6.49
N LEU A 245 -25.54 -22.02 -5.23
CA LEU A 245 -24.95 -23.09 -4.43
C LEU A 245 -25.82 -23.51 -3.25
N ALA A 246 -26.61 -22.58 -2.70
CA ALA A 246 -27.62 -22.84 -1.69
C ALA A 246 -28.78 -21.84 -1.86
N ASP A 247 -29.86 -22.01 -1.08
CA ASP A 247 -30.99 -21.08 -1.12
C ASP A 247 -30.53 -19.65 -0.76
N GLY A 248 -30.72 -18.73 -1.69
CA GLY A 248 -30.42 -17.32 -1.51
C GLY A 248 -28.93 -16.93 -1.59
N ILE A 249 -28.03 -17.85 -1.91
CA ILE A 249 -26.60 -17.57 -2.01
C ILE A 249 -25.92 -18.38 -3.12
N GLY A 250 -24.95 -17.78 -3.81
CA GLY A 250 -24.18 -18.43 -4.85
C GLY A 250 -23.03 -17.56 -5.37
N LEU A 251 -22.42 -18.03 -6.45
CA LEU A 251 -21.28 -17.35 -7.06
C LEU A 251 -21.74 -16.43 -8.18
N ILE A 252 -21.27 -15.20 -8.16
CA ILE A 252 -21.30 -14.27 -9.28
C ILE A 252 -20.17 -14.62 -10.24
N GLU A 253 -18.97 -14.88 -9.69
CA GLU A 253 -17.75 -15.18 -10.43
C GLU A 253 -16.84 -16.11 -9.62
N ALA A 254 -16.05 -16.93 -10.33
CA ALA A 254 -15.00 -17.75 -9.75
C ALA A 254 -13.75 -17.70 -10.64
N THR A 255 -12.62 -17.39 -10.04
CA THR A 255 -11.31 -17.36 -10.70
C THR A 255 -10.34 -18.29 -10.01
N VAL A 256 -9.70 -19.17 -10.77
CA VAL A 256 -8.65 -20.09 -10.30
C VAL A 256 -7.36 -19.72 -10.98
N ALA A 257 -6.34 -19.36 -10.21
CA ALA A 257 -5.02 -18.96 -10.73
C ALA A 257 -3.89 -19.26 -9.71
N PRO A 258 -2.75 -19.80 -10.18
CA PRO A 258 -2.57 -20.33 -11.53
C PRO A 258 -3.36 -21.63 -11.71
N ARG A 259 -3.76 -21.94 -12.95
CA ARG A 259 -4.31 -23.27 -13.30
C ARG A 259 -3.25 -24.34 -13.47
N GLU A 260 -2.01 -23.93 -13.50
CA GLU A 260 -0.83 -24.79 -13.52
C GLU A 260 -0.11 -24.68 -12.17
N GLY A 261 -0.28 -25.68 -11.34
CA GLY A 261 0.40 -25.83 -10.07
C GLY A 261 1.59 -26.78 -10.15
N ILE A 262 2.34 -26.86 -9.07
CA ILE A 262 3.42 -27.83 -8.87
C ILE A 262 3.16 -28.65 -7.62
N GLN A 263 3.76 -29.81 -7.50
CA GLN A 263 3.77 -30.60 -6.28
C GLN A 263 4.27 -29.74 -5.10
N GLY A 264 3.57 -29.79 -3.96
CA GLY A 264 3.90 -28.99 -2.78
C GLY A 264 3.58 -27.49 -2.91
N GLY A 265 2.95 -27.06 -4.00
CA GLY A 265 2.56 -25.68 -4.20
C GLY A 265 1.13 -25.38 -3.76
N VAL A 266 0.64 -24.18 -4.11
CA VAL A 266 -0.69 -23.69 -3.75
C VAL A 266 -1.41 -23.14 -4.98
N ILE A 267 -2.71 -23.42 -5.07
CA ILE A 267 -3.63 -22.81 -6.04
C ILE A 267 -4.45 -21.75 -5.30
N LYS A 268 -4.47 -20.53 -5.83
CA LYS A 268 -5.32 -19.45 -5.32
C LYS A 268 -6.67 -19.47 -6.04
N VAL A 269 -7.74 -19.42 -5.26
CA VAL A 269 -9.11 -19.32 -5.76
C VAL A 269 -9.73 -18.02 -5.25
N ASN A 270 -10.20 -17.17 -6.16
CA ASN A 270 -10.95 -15.97 -5.81
C ASN A 270 -12.40 -16.19 -6.20
N LEU A 271 -13.29 -15.98 -5.24
CA LEU A 271 -14.74 -16.10 -5.45
C LEU A 271 -15.42 -14.76 -5.19
N ARG A 272 -16.36 -14.41 -6.07
CA ARG A 272 -17.29 -13.30 -5.87
C ARG A 272 -18.64 -13.88 -5.54
N TRP A 273 -19.09 -13.64 -4.34
CA TRP A 273 -20.33 -14.15 -3.78
C TRP A 273 -21.47 -13.17 -4.00
N GLY A 274 -22.68 -13.69 -4.19
CA GLY A 274 -23.92 -12.93 -4.18
C GLY A 274 -24.96 -13.59 -3.29
N SER A 275 -25.78 -12.77 -2.63
CA SER A 275 -26.93 -13.23 -1.86
C SER A 275 -28.17 -12.45 -2.28
N ASP A 276 -29.16 -13.12 -2.89
CA ASP A 276 -30.43 -12.51 -3.31
C ASP A 276 -31.52 -12.58 -2.23
N ALA A 277 -31.31 -13.38 -1.21
CA ALA A 277 -32.10 -13.43 0.02
C ALA A 277 -31.17 -13.67 1.23
N PRO A 278 -31.55 -13.26 2.45
CA PRO A 278 -30.76 -13.57 3.63
C PRO A 278 -30.55 -15.08 3.77
N PRO A 279 -29.28 -15.59 3.80
CA PRO A 279 -29.03 -17.02 3.99
C PRO A 279 -29.62 -17.54 5.29
N ALA A 280 -30.14 -18.77 5.27
CA ALA A 280 -30.84 -19.36 6.41
C ALA A 280 -29.90 -19.86 7.53
N SER A 281 -28.64 -20.14 7.20
CA SER A 281 -27.62 -20.69 8.10
C SER A 281 -26.25 -20.11 7.78
N ASP A 282 -25.30 -20.42 8.66
CA ASP A 282 -23.89 -20.24 8.34
C ASP A 282 -23.42 -21.40 7.46
N TYR A 283 -22.74 -21.04 6.39
CA TYR A 283 -22.16 -21.98 5.44
C TYR A 283 -20.65 -21.92 5.47
N LEU A 284 -20.02 -23.07 5.18
CA LEU A 284 -18.62 -23.15 4.77
C LEU A 284 -18.56 -23.41 3.28
N VAL A 285 -17.57 -22.82 2.62
CA VAL A 285 -17.21 -23.16 1.24
C VAL A 285 -16.18 -24.29 1.28
N CYS A 286 -16.43 -25.37 0.57
CA CYS A 286 -15.51 -26.50 0.46
C CYS A 286 -14.98 -26.59 -0.98
N PHE A 287 -13.66 -26.65 -1.08
CA PHE A 287 -12.94 -26.89 -2.33
C PHE A 287 -12.49 -28.33 -2.36
N THR A 288 -12.81 -29.05 -3.42
CA THR A 288 -12.44 -30.44 -3.58
C THR A 288 -11.66 -30.59 -4.89
N VAL A 289 -10.44 -31.10 -4.81
CA VAL A 289 -9.60 -31.40 -5.97
C VAL A 289 -9.50 -32.90 -6.12
N VAL A 290 -9.95 -33.41 -7.28
CA VAL A 290 -9.99 -34.85 -7.55
C VAL A 290 -9.31 -35.19 -8.88
N ASN A 291 -8.68 -36.36 -8.94
CA ASN A 291 -8.12 -36.87 -10.21
C ASN A 291 -9.22 -37.48 -11.09
N GLU A 292 -8.89 -37.88 -12.32
CA GLU A 292 -9.81 -38.53 -13.28
C GLU A 292 -10.45 -39.83 -12.72
N GLY A 293 -9.79 -40.47 -11.76
CA GLY A 293 -10.32 -41.68 -11.09
C GLY A 293 -11.24 -41.36 -9.91
N GLY A 294 -11.50 -40.09 -9.60
CA GLY A 294 -12.31 -39.65 -8.47
C GLY A 294 -11.61 -39.76 -7.11
N SER A 295 -10.29 -39.98 -7.08
CA SER A 295 -9.53 -39.96 -5.83
C SER A 295 -9.25 -38.50 -5.41
N LEU A 296 -9.48 -38.22 -4.11
CA LEU A 296 -9.25 -36.94 -3.49
C LEU A 296 -7.76 -36.59 -3.51
N ALA A 297 -7.43 -35.39 -3.97
CA ALA A 297 -6.08 -34.85 -4.03
C ALA A 297 -5.87 -33.70 -3.03
N ALA A 298 -6.90 -32.87 -2.83
CA ALA A 298 -6.91 -31.82 -1.82
C ALA A 298 -8.35 -31.49 -1.43
N GLU A 299 -8.55 -31.10 -0.20
CA GLU A 299 -9.82 -30.59 0.32
C GLU A 299 -9.55 -29.47 1.32
N LEU A 300 -10.28 -28.36 1.18
CA LEU A 300 -10.24 -27.23 2.08
C LEU A 300 -11.66 -26.74 2.31
N CYS A 301 -12.07 -26.53 3.54
CA CYS A 301 -13.35 -25.93 3.89
C CYS A 301 -13.14 -24.73 4.82
N GLU A 302 -13.64 -23.57 4.42
CA GLU A 302 -13.48 -22.31 5.16
C GLU A 302 -14.78 -21.48 5.13
N GLU A 303 -14.83 -20.42 5.92
CA GLU A 303 -15.89 -19.42 5.80
C GLU A 303 -15.85 -18.76 4.40
N PRO A 304 -17.00 -18.51 3.73
CA PRO A 304 -17.02 -17.78 2.46
C PRO A 304 -16.34 -16.42 2.55
N VAL A 305 -16.40 -15.79 3.72
CA VAL A 305 -15.69 -14.56 4.06
C VAL A 305 -15.25 -14.67 5.52
N THR A 306 -13.96 -14.60 5.75
CA THR A 306 -13.38 -14.74 7.09
C THR A 306 -13.96 -13.73 8.08
N GLY A 307 -14.55 -14.22 9.16
CA GLY A 307 -15.14 -13.41 10.22
C GLY A 307 -16.42 -12.68 9.84
N TRP A 308 -17.07 -13.06 8.73
CA TRP A 308 -18.40 -12.58 8.36
C TRP A 308 -19.32 -13.75 8.03
N PRO A 309 -19.98 -14.33 9.05
CA PRO A 309 -20.89 -15.46 8.89
C PRO A 309 -21.98 -15.19 7.86
N THR A 310 -22.31 -16.16 7.04
CA THR A 310 -23.31 -15.96 5.98
C THR A 310 -24.70 -15.66 6.51
N SER A 311 -25.05 -16.07 7.73
CA SER A 311 -26.30 -15.72 8.40
C SER A 311 -26.45 -14.19 8.68
N GLU A 312 -25.34 -13.46 8.68
CA GLU A 312 -25.35 -11.99 8.83
C GLU A 312 -25.49 -11.25 7.49
N TRP A 313 -25.50 -11.97 6.36
CA TRP A 313 -25.64 -11.36 5.04
C TRP A 313 -27.08 -10.95 4.79
N GLY A 314 -27.27 -9.75 4.27
CA GLY A 314 -28.57 -9.27 3.83
C GLY A 314 -28.91 -9.74 2.42
N ALA A 315 -30.15 -9.52 1.99
CA ALA A 315 -30.50 -9.58 0.57
C ALA A 315 -29.67 -8.54 -0.21
N ASN A 316 -29.19 -8.91 -1.38
CA ASN A 316 -28.29 -8.13 -2.25
C ASN A 316 -26.89 -7.89 -1.63
N ALA A 317 -26.41 -8.75 -0.75
CA ALA A 317 -25.03 -8.74 -0.34
C ALA A 317 -24.13 -9.24 -1.48
N VAL A 318 -23.01 -8.55 -1.67
CA VAL A 318 -21.93 -8.96 -2.57
C VAL A 318 -20.66 -9.02 -1.71
N ALA A 319 -19.97 -10.13 -1.79
CA ALA A 319 -18.75 -10.37 -1.01
C ALA A 319 -17.67 -11.01 -1.87
N ARG A 320 -16.43 -10.95 -1.40
CA ARG A 320 -15.29 -11.61 -2.02
C ARG A 320 -14.60 -12.51 -1.02
N GLY A 321 -14.29 -13.73 -1.44
CA GLY A 321 -13.42 -14.66 -0.73
C GLY A 321 -12.18 -14.98 -1.54
N SER A 322 -11.03 -15.08 -0.88
CA SER A 322 -9.78 -15.57 -1.45
C SER A 322 -9.30 -16.77 -0.65
N TYR A 323 -8.96 -17.85 -1.35
CA TYR A 323 -8.64 -19.13 -0.71
C TYR A 323 -7.35 -19.69 -1.29
N LEU A 324 -6.54 -20.29 -0.43
CA LEU A 324 -5.28 -20.91 -0.79
C LEU A 324 -5.42 -22.43 -0.63
N ILE A 325 -5.45 -23.14 -1.75
CA ILE A 325 -5.65 -24.61 -1.77
C ILE A 325 -4.28 -25.28 -1.86
N PRO A 326 -3.76 -25.89 -0.79
CA PRO A 326 -2.48 -26.55 -0.81
C PRO A 326 -2.53 -27.82 -1.67
N LEU A 327 -1.44 -28.08 -2.38
CA LEU A 327 -1.22 -29.30 -3.16
C LEU A 327 -0.15 -30.13 -2.46
N ASP A 328 -0.45 -31.37 -2.11
CA ASP A 328 0.51 -32.23 -1.43
C ASP A 328 1.79 -32.43 -2.25
N SER A 329 2.93 -32.52 -1.59
CA SER A 329 4.23 -32.71 -2.23
C SER A 329 4.40 -34.09 -2.90
N ASP A 330 3.60 -35.07 -2.51
CA ASP A 330 3.55 -36.42 -3.09
C ASP A 330 2.40 -36.60 -4.10
N LEU A 331 1.66 -35.51 -4.38
CA LEU A 331 0.57 -35.53 -5.35
C LEU A 331 1.12 -35.92 -6.74
N ALA A 332 0.56 -36.92 -7.39
CA ALA A 332 1.02 -37.36 -8.70
C ALA A 332 0.87 -36.23 -9.73
N PRO A 333 1.87 -35.99 -10.60
CA PRO A 333 1.68 -35.06 -11.73
C PRO A 333 0.53 -35.48 -12.62
N GLY A 334 -0.31 -34.51 -13.05
CA GLY A 334 -1.47 -34.80 -13.88
C GLY A 334 -2.50 -33.71 -13.88
N THR A 335 -3.66 -34.03 -14.47
CA THR A 335 -4.82 -33.13 -14.51
C THR A 335 -5.82 -33.52 -13.43
N TYR A 336 -6.33 -32.53 -12.73
CA TYR A 336 -7.28 -32.65 -11.64
C TYR A 336 -8.49 -31.76 -11.91
N SER A 337 -9.66 -32.19 -11.45
CA SER A 337 -10.89 -31.41 -11.46
C SER A 337 -11.08 -30.70 -10.14
N MET A 338 -11.43 -29.43 -10.16
CA MET A 338 -11.75 -28.65 -8.96
C MET A 338 -13.26 -28.42 -8.88
N GLU A 339 -13.83 -28.76 -7.75
CA GLU A 339 -15.23 -28.52 -7.41
C GLU A 339 -15.34 -27.60 -6.20
N ILE A 340 -16.36 -26.75 -6.19
CA ILE A 340 -16.67 -25.80 -5.13
C ILE A 340 -18.10 -26.08 -4.67
N ALA A 341 -18.27 -26.31 -3.39
CA ALA A 341 -19.58 -26.59 -2.79
C ALA A 341 -19.78 -25.79 -1.50
N LEU A 342 -21.02 -25.55 -1.12
CA LEU A 342 -21.37 -25.08 0.21
C LEU A 342 -21.79 -26.25 1.11
N VAL A 343 -21.41 -26.20 2.35
CA VAL A 343 -21.90 -27.09 3.40
C VAL A 343 -22.45 -26.25 4.56
N ASP A 344 -23.46 -26.75 5.24
CA ASP A 344 -23.94 -26.11 6.46
C ASP A 344 -22.87 -26.20 7.56
N ALA A 345 -22.49 -25.10 8.18
CA ALA A 345 -21.37 -25.04 9.11
C ALA A 345 -21.59 -25.86 10.39
N GLY A 346 -22.85 -26.08 10.78
CA GLY A 346 -23.20 -26.82 11.97
C GLY A 346 -23.33 -28.33 11.75
N SER A 347 -23.92 -28.75 10.64
CA SER A 347 -24.16 -30.16 10.32
C SER A 347 -23.16 -30.79 9.37
N LEU A 348 -22.39 -29.97 8.64
CA LEU A 348 -21.51 -30.32 7.52
C LEU A 348 -22.23 -31.04 6.37
N GLU A 349 -23.55 -30.89 6.30
CA GLU A 349 -24.34 -31.45 5.19
C GLU A 349 -24.19 -30.56 3.92
N PRO A 350 -23.91 -31.18 2.76
CA PRO A 350 -23.81 -30.44 1.51
C PRO A 350 -25.11 -29.69 1.16
N GLN A 351 -24.97 -28.49 0.64
CA GLN A 351 -26.06 -27.65 0.18
C GLN A 351 -26.01 -27.53 -1.35
N GLY A 352 -27.14 -27.71 -1.98
CA GLY A 352 -27.27 -27.59 -3.44
C GLY A 352 -26.37 -28.52 -4.24
N SER A 353 -25.95 -28.09 -5.40
CA SER A 353 -25.05 -28.82 -6.28
C SER A 353 -23.67 -28.16 -6.33
N PRO A 354 -22.57 -28.91 -6.34
CA PRO A 354 -21.25 -28.32 -6.45
C PRO A 354 -21.06 -27.63 -7.81
N PHE A 355 -20.29 -26.55 -7.78
CA PHE A 355 -19.84 -25.83 -8.97
C PHE A 355 -18.52 -26.42 -9.44
N HIS A 356 -18.45 -26.81 -10.72
CA HIS A 356 -17.20 -27.25 -11.34
C HIS A 356 -16.37 -26.03 -11.79
N ALA A 357 -15.30 -25.73 -11.04
CA ALA A 357 -14.43 -24.59 -11.30
C ALA A 357 -13.42 -24.83 -12.44
N GLY A 358 -13.48 -26.01 -13.08
CA GLY A 358 -12.61 -26.42 -14.17
C GLY A 358 -11.43 -27.27 -13.73
N ASN A 359 -10.50 -27.48 -14.65
CA ASN A 359 -9.34 -28.33 -14.41
C ASN A 359 -8.11 -27.51 -14.02
N ILE A 360 -7.27 -28.10 -13.18
CA ILE A 360 -5.93 -27.66 -12.87
C ILE A 360 -4.93 -28.73 -13.30
N THR A 361 -3.73 -28.32 -13.69
CA THR A 361 -2.65 -29.26 -14.02
C THR A 361 -1.57 -29.13 -12.97
N VAL A 362 -1.17 -30.24 -12.37
CA VAL A 362 -0.08 -30.32 -11.39
C VAL A 362 1.15 -30.91 -12.08
N ALA A 363 2.22 -30.15 -12.14
CA ALA A 363 3.51 -30.60 -12.64
C ALA A 363 4.36 -31.19 -11.52
N ALA A 364 5.32 -32.06 -11.87
CA ALA A 364 6.33 -32.48 -10.93
C ALA A 364 7.22 -31.29 -10.52
N TYR A 365 7.65 -31.28 -9.27
CA TYR A 365 8.73 -30.41 -8.83
C TYR A 365 10.06 -31.02 -9.30
N ASP A 366 10.60 -30.52 -10.41
CA ASP A 366 11.84 -30.99 -11.01
C ASP A 366 12.58 -29.79 -11.67
N PRO A 367 13.19 -28.91 -10.87
CA PRO A 367 13.87 -27.72 -11.38
C PRO A 367 15.10 -28.10 -12.22
N GLN A 368 15.39 -27.33 -13.29
CA GLN A 368 16.58 -27.51 -14.13
C GLN A 368 17.87 -27.40 -13.32
N GLU A 369 17.90 -26.45 -12.40
CA GLU A 369 19.01 -26.20 -11.49
C GLU A 369 18.53 -26.34 -10.05
N SER A 370 18.90 -27.45 -9.39
CA SER A 370 18.65 -27.64 -7.97
C SER A 370 19.70 -26.90 -7.16
N VAL A 371 19.27 -25.97 -6.31
CA VAL A 371 20.12 -25.21 -5.40
C VAL A 371 19.53 -25.25 -3.99
N TYR A 372 20.31 -24.84 -3.01
CA TYR A 372 19.82 -24.61 -1.66
C TYR A 372 20.46 -23.34 -1.12
N LEU A 373 19.81 -22.22 -1.37
CA LEU A 373 20.29 -20.89 -1.02
C LEU A 373 19.30 -20.26 -0.06
N CYS A 374 19.72 -19.98 1.15
CA CYS A 374 18.85 -19.50 2.22
C CYS A 374 19.23 -18.09 2.67
N TRP A 375 18.28 -17.43 3.29
CA TRP A 375 18.42 -16.15 3.97
C TRP A 375 18.01 -16.29 5.44
N GLU A 376 18.35 -15.30 6.23
CA GLU A 376 17.90 -15.22 7.63
C GLU A 376 16.37 -15.36 7.70
N GLY A 377 15.85 -16.14 8.67
CA GLY A 377 14.41 -16.41 8.75
C GLY A 377 13.91 -17.59 7.91
N ASP A 378 14.82 -18.47 7.46
CA ASP A 378 14.51 -19.73 6.76
C ASP A 378 13.76 -19.55 5.42
N LEU A 379 13.90 -18.40 4.76
CA LEU A 379 13.50 -18.24 3.38
C LEU A 379 14.57 -18.83 2.46
N CYS A 380 14.22 -19.85 1.71
CA CYS A 380 15.19 -20.60 0.90
C CYS A 380 14.75 -20.72 -0.57
N LEU A 381 15.68 -20.59 -1.49
CA LEU A 381 15.53 -20.98 -2.90
C LEU A 381 16.00 -22.44 -3.05
N TRP A 382 15.09 -23.30 -3.50
CA TRP A 382 15.33 -24.72 -3.66
C TRP A 382 15.70 -25.14 -5.09
N GLY A 383 15.48 -24.26 -6.03
CA GLY A 383 15.83 -24.49 -7.42
C GLY A 383 15.32 -23.40 -8.33
N TYR A 384 15.73 -23.43 -9.57
CA TYR A 384 15.22 -22.53 -10.58
C TYR A 384 15.30 -23.13 -11.99
N ASP A 385 14.43 -22.65 -12.87
CA ASP A 385 14.55 -22.82 -14.32
C ASP A 385 14.97 -21.52 -14.95
N ALA A 386 15.79 -21.57 -15.98
CA ALA A 386 16.23 -20.40 -16.72
C ALA A 386 16.16 -20.66 -18.22
N SER A 387 15.56 -19.74 -18.94
CA SER A 387 15.56 -19.74 -20.40
C SER A 387 15.80 -18.33 -20.91
N THR A 388 16.61 -18.22 -21.95
CA THR A 388 16.95 -16.93 -22.55
C THR A 388 16.51 -16.93 -24.00
N ASP A 389 15.72 -15.96 -24.39
CA ASP A 389 15.52 -15.60 -25.79
C ASP A 389 16.36 -14.36 -26.16
N THR A 390 16.15 -13.80 -27.34
CA THR A 390 16.94 -12.65 -27.81
C THR A 390 16.70 -11.35 -27.05
N GLN A 391 15.62 -11.25 -26.28
CA GLN A 391 15.15 -10.02 -25.67
C GLN A 391 14.94 -10.16 -24.16
N THR A 392 14.80 -11.39 -23.66
CA THR A 392 14.32 -11.63 -22.30
C THR A 392 15.02 -12.83 -21.67
N LEU A 393 15.40 -12.70 -20.40
CA LEU A 393 15.75 -13.80 -19.52
C LEU A 393 14.50 -14.17 -18.71
N ASN A 394 13.95 -15.36 -18.95
CA ASN A 394 12.81 -15.89 -18.22
C ASN A 394 13.29 -16.87 -17.16
N LEU A 395 12.78 -16.70 -15.96
CA LEU A 395 13.13 -17.49 -14.77
C LEU A 395 11.87 -18.01 -14.10
N SER A 396 11.95 -19.24 -13.59
CA SER A 396 11.01 -19.77 -12.59
C SER A 396 11.82 -20.07 -11.33
N LEU A 397 11.57 -19.34 -10.26
CA LEU A 397 12.24 -19.49 -8.96
C LEU A 397 11.34 -20.32 -8.04
N TYR A 398 11.90 -21.32 -7.36
CA TYR A 398 11.16 -22.20 -6.47
C TYR A 398 11.58 -21.95 -5.02
N TRP A 399 10.76 -21.19 -4.33
CA TRP A 399 10.98 -20.75 -2.96
C TRP A 399 10.31 -21.67 -1.94
N GLN A 400 10.85 -21.68 -0.76
CA GLN A 400 10.23 -22.35 0.40
C GLN A 400 10.57 -21.60 1.68
N ALA A 401 9.62 -21.52 2.60
CA ALA A 401 9.87 -21.10 3.98
C ALA A 401 9.95 -22.31 4.89
N GLY A 402 10.98 -22.40 5.72
CA GLY A 402 11.13 -23.49 6.70
C GLY A 402 10.27 -23.32 7.95
N ALA A 403 9.79 -22.09 8.22
CA ALA A 403 8.95 -21.71 9.33
C ALA A 403 7.99 -20.59 8.89
N PRO A 404 6.89 -20.33 9.65
CA PRO A 404 6.03 -19.17 9.36
C PRO A 404 6.82 -17.88 9.35
N VAL A 405 6.66 -17.09 8.29
CA VAL A 405 7.36 -15.82 8.09
C VAL A 405 6.53 -14.70 8.72
N ALA A 406 7.13 -13.93 9.65
CA ALA A 406 6.40 -12.94 10.43
C ALA A 406 6.15 -11.62 9.69
N GLU A 407 6.91 -11.36 8.62
CA GLU A 407 6.87 -10.10 7.87
C GLU A 407 6.87 -10.39 6.37
N SER A 408 6.31 -9.47 5.60
CA SER A 408 6.34 -9.56 4.16
C SER A 408 7.66 -9.07 3.59
N TYR A 409 8.27 -9.85 2.69
CA TYR A 409 9.53 -9.54 2.02
C TYR A 409 9.32 -9.45 0.51
N LYS A 410 10.08 -8.55 -0.11
CA LYS A 410 10.24 -8.49 -1.57
C LYS A 410 11.52 -9.22 -1.96
N ARG A 411 11.42 -10.11 -2.94
CA ARG A 411 12.64 -10.58 -3.58
C ARG A 411 13.12 -9.52 -4.55
N TYR A 412 14.42 -9.39 -4.70
CA TYR A 412 15.02 -8.68 -5.81
C TYR A 412 15.80 -9.64 -6.68
N LEU A 413 15.80 -9.35 -7.96
CA LEU A 413 16.52 -10.06 -8.98
C LEU A 413 17.25 -9.04 -9.83
N HIS A 414 18.57 -8.97 -9.69
CA HIS A 414 19.40 -7.98 -10.35
C HIS A 414 20.35 -8.64 -11.36
N LEU A 415 20.35 -8.14 -12.56
CA LEU A 415 21.38 -8.45 -13.55
C LEU A 415 22.47 -7.37 -13.45
N VAL A 416 23.68 -7.79 -13.10
CA VAL A 416 24.79 -6.90 -12.74
C VAL A 416 25.94 -7.08 -13.72
N ASP A 417 26.43 -5.98 -14.29
CA ASP A 417 27.62 -6.02 -15.14
C ASP A 417 28.84 -6.48 -14.35
N SER A 418 29.45 -7.57 -14.80
CA SER A 418 30.61 -8.18 -14.11
C SER A 418 31.88 -7.31 -14.14
N GLN A 419 31.92 -6.26 -14.98
CA GLN A 419 33.08 -5.38 -15.11
C GLN A 419 33.05 -4.20 -14.17
N ASP A 420 31.90 -3.53 -14.04
CA ASP A 420 31.76 -2.30 -13.26
C ASP A 420 30.81 -2.40 -12.06
N GLY A 421 30.13 -3.54 -11.88
CA GLY A 421 29.23 -3.79 -10.76
C GLY A 421 27.90 -3.04 -10.83
N ARG A 422 27.55 -2.47 -11.98
CA ARG A 422 26.32 -1.72 -12.17
C ARG A 422 25.15 -2.66 -12.44
N VAL A 423 24.02 -2.43 -11.81
CA VAL A 423 22.74 -3.08 -12.12
C VAL A 423 22.27 -2.57 -13.48
N VAL A 424 22.05 -3.48 -14.43
CA VAL A 424 21.63 -3.17 -15.81
C VAL A 424 20.19 -3.57 -16.10
N ALA A 425 19.64 -4.54 -15.37
CA ALA A 425 18.24 -4.89 -15.35
C ALA A 425 17.86 -5.40 -13.96
N GLN A 426 16.64 -5.17 -13.53
CA GLN A 426 16.17 -5.62 -12.23
C GLN A 426 14.67 -5.90 -12.25
N ASP A 427 14.25 -6.77 -11.33
CA ASP A 427 12.86 -6.98 -10.96
C ASP A 427 12.80 -7.18 -9.45
N ASP A 428 12.10 -6.26 -8.77
CA ASP A 428 11.96 -6.21 -7.33
C ASP A 428 10.47 -6.29 -6.99
N ALA A 429 10.04 -7.46 -6.56
CA ALA A 429 8.61 -7.72 -6.35
C ALA A 429 8.36 -8.70 -5.20
N ILE A 430 7.18 -8.64 -4.63
CA ILE A 430 6.61 -9.76 -3.89
C ILE A 430 6.38 -10.89 -4.89
N PRO A 431 6.65 -12.15 -4.52
CA PRO A 431 6.49 -13.30 -5.42
C PRO A 431 5.13 -13.38 -6.13
N ARG A 432 5.11 -14.08 -7.27
CA ARG A 432 3.94 -14.19 -8.16
C ARG A 432 3.41 -12.84 -8.64
N GLY A 433 4.32 -11.90 -8.96
CA GLY A 433 3.93 -10.61 -9.53
C GLY A 433 3.09 -9.77 -8.57
N TRP A 434 3.53 -9.63 -7.32
CA TRP A 434 2.87 -8.88 -6.26
C TRP A 434 1.59 -9.50 -5.69
N THR A 435 1.38 -10.80 -5.86
CA THR A 435 0.13 -11.44 -5.42
C THR A 435 0.29 -12.45 -4.30
N TYR A 436 1.53 -12.79 -3.89
CA TYR A 436 1.78 -13.85 -2.93
C TYR A 436 2.88 -13.49 -1.92
N PRO A 437 2.57 -12.66 -0.90
CA PRO A 437 3.53 -12.20 0.09
C PRO A 437 4.00 -13.33 1.01
N THR A 438 5.21 -13.19 1.55
CA THR A 438 5.87 -14.25 2.33
C THR A 438 5.23 -14.54 3.68
N ASP A 439 4.52 -13.59 4.26
CA ASP A 439 3.84 -13.71 5.56
C ASP A 439 2.57 -14.59 5.53
N ILE A 440 2.10 -14.96 4.33
CA ILE A 440 1.01 -15.94 4.17
C ILE A 440 1.49 -17.31 3.69
N TRP A 441 2.82 -17.52 3.58
CA TRP A 441 3.34 -18.81 3.12
C TRP A 441 3.21 -19.88 4.21
N GLU A 442 2.73 -21.04 3.82
CA GLU A 442 2.75 -22.20 4.69
C GLU A 442 4.16 -22.81 4.77
N PRO A 443 4.61 -23.26 5.95
CA PRO A 443 5.89 -23.92 6.07
C PRO A 443 6.00 -25.14 5.14
N ALA A 444 7.14 -25.25 4.46
CA ALA A 444 7.44 -26.29 3.48
C ALA A 444 6.65 -26.22 2.16
N GLU A 445 5.80 -25.23 1.97
CA GLU A 445 5.16 -24.95 0.68
C GLU A 445 6.20 -24.57 -0.37
N ILE A 446 6.06 -25.07 -1.61
CA ILE A 446 6.89 -24.64 -2.75
C ILE A 446 6.19 -23.53 -3.52
N VAL A 447 6.74 -22.34 -3.43
CA VAL A 447 6.24 -21.16 -4.13
C VAL A 447 6.98 -20.98 -5.45
N ALA A 448 6.30 -21.25 -6.55
CA ALA A 448 6.84 -20.98 -7.89
C ALA A 448 6.61 -19.50 -8.23
N ASP A 449 7.68 -18.77 -8.48
CA ASP A 449 7.67 -17.36 -8.87
C ASP A 449 8.29 -17.18 -10.26
N ARG A 450 7.49 -16.71 -11.22
CA ARG A 450 7.90 -16.51 -12.61
C ARG A 450 8.31 -15.06 -12.82
N VAL A 451 9.51 -14.86 -13.35
CA VAL A 451 10.11 -13.55 -13.56
C VAL A 451 10.67 -13.44 -14.95
N SER A 452 10.55 -12.26 -15.54
CA SER A 452 11.14 -11.96 -16.85
C SER A 452 11.97 -10.68 -16.76
N LEU A 453 13.28 -10.78 -17.03
CA LEU A 453 14.18 -9.63 -17.09
C LEU A 453 14.45 -9.23 -18.54
N PRO A 454 14.27 -7.95 -18.90
CA PRO A 454 14.59 -7.47 -20.24
C PRO A 454 16.11 -7.49 -20.48
N LEU A 455 16.52 -7.98 -21.65
CA LEU A 455 17.90 -7.96 -22.12
C LEU A 455 18.11 -6.94 -23.25
N ASP A 456 17.03 -6.28 -23.69
CA ASP A 456 17.06 -5.30 -24.76
C ASP A 456 17.97 -4.12 -24.42
N GLY A 457 18.85 -3.77 -25.37
CA GLY A 457 19.75 -2.63 -25.23
C GLY A 457 20.96 -2.86 -24.33
N LEU A 458 21.15 -4.09 -23.82
CA LEU A 458 22.36 -4.45 -23.10
C LEU A 458 23.53 -4.65 -24.07
N ALA A 459 24.72 -4.26 -23.65
CA ALA A 459 25.94 -4.51 -24.43
C ALA A 459 26.27 -6.00 -24.40
N PRO A 460 26.90 -6.55 -25.49
CA PRO A 460 27.46 -7.90 -25.44
C PRO A 460 28.44 -8.05 -24.28
N GLY A 461 28.22 -9.05 -23.43
CA GLY A 461 29.05 -9.21 -22.24
C GLY A 461 28.59 -10.32 -21.31
N SER A 462 29.28 -10.43 -20.18
CA SER A 462 28.90 -11.34 -19.08
C SER A 462 28.34 -10.57 -17.90
N TYR A 463 27.21 -11.01 -17.43
CA TYR A 463 26.48 -10.40 -16.34
C TYR A 463 26.26 -11.41 -15.21
N GLU A 464 26.29 -10.96 -13.97
CA GLU A 464 25.93 -11.78 -12.81
C GLU A 464 24.45 -11.64 -12.51
N LEU A 465 23.74 -12.75 -12.36
CA LEU A 465 22.36 -12.76 -11.89
C LEU A 465 22.39 -12.90 -10.36
N ARG A 466 22.01 -11.85 -9.66
CA ARG A 466 21.96 -11.77 -8.20
C ARG A 466 20.54 -11.84 -7.71
N VAL A 467 20.31 -12.57 -6.62
CA VAL A 467 19.02 -12.70 -5.97
C VAL A 467 19.14 -12.46 -4.48
N GLY A 468 18.13 -11.84 -3.88
CA GLY A 468 18.07 -11.59 -2.44
C GLY A 468 16.67 -11.11 -2.03
N TRP A 469 16.55 -10.79 -0.74
CA TRP A 469 15.32 -10.33 -0.13
C TRP A 469 15.52 -9.04 0.65
N TYR A 470 14.50 -8.23 0.75
CA TYR A 470 14.45 -7.10 1.67
C TYR A 470 13.03 -6.87 2.19
N ALA A 471 12.94 -6.35 3.42
CA ALA A 471 11.66 -6.07 4.06
C ALA A 471 10.85 -5.05 3.26
N VAL A 472 9.55 -5.29 3.11
CA VAL A 472 8.63 -4.37 2.39
C VAL A 472 8.64 -3.00 3.07
N ASP A 473 8.61 -2.96 4.40
CA ASP A 473 8.43 -1.72 5.18
C ASP A 473 9.71 -0.94 5.50
N GLY A 474 10.89 -1.46 5.23
CA GLY A 474 12.13 -0.82 5.69
C GLY A 474 13.28 -0.83 4.71
N GLY A 475 13.15 -1.53 3.58
CA GLY A 475 14.23 -1.64 2.59
C GLY A 475 15.53 -2.29 3.13
N GLN A 476 15.49 -2.90 4.31
CA GLN A 476 16.64 -3.60 4.87
C GLN A 476 16.78 -4.95 4.19
N ALA A 477 17.94 -5.21 3.59
CA ALA A 477 18.24 -6.50 3.00
C ALA A 477 18.24 -7.60 4.06
N LEU A 478 17.65 -8.74 3.73
CA LEU A 478 17.69 -9.94 4.55
C LEU A 478 19.06 -10.61 4.32
N PRO A 479 19.82 -10.88 5.40
CA PRO A 479 21.14 -11.46 5.25
C PRO A 479 21.11 -12.82 4.55
N ALA A 480 21.88 -12.95 3.46
CA ALA A 480 22.10 -14.21 2.76
C ALA A 480 22.99 -15.13 3.60
N CYS A 481 22.57 -16.39 3.75
CA CYS A 481 23.26 -17.37 4.57
C CYS A 481 24.16 -18.28 3.73
N GLN A 482 25.38 -18.49 4.19
CA GLN A 482 26.30 -19.48 3.65
C GLN A 482 26.83 -20.31 4.81
N ASP A 483 26.61 -21.62 4.78
CA ASP A 483 26.84 -22.52 5.89
C ASP A 483 26.12 -22.02 7.16
N ASP A 484 26.83 -21.86 8.29
CA ASP A 484 26.29 -21.42 9.56
C ASP A 484 26.34 -19.88 9.76
N SER A 485 26.70 -19.10 8.73
CA SER A 485 26.79 -17.64 8.82
C SER A 485 25.95 -16.90 7.77
N CYS A 486 25.18 -15.91 8.20
CA CYS A 486 24.37 -15.06 7.33
C CYS A 486 25.04 -13.66 7.28
N THR A 487 25.77 -13.36 6.20
CA THR A 487 26.62 -12.13 6.12
C THR A 487 26.63 -11.50 4.75
N GLY A 488 25.82 -11.79 3.87
CA GLY A 488 25.73 -11.15 2.55
C GLY A 488 24.32 -10.61 2.34
N ASP A 489 24.15 -9.76 1.37
CA ASP A 489 22.83 -9.26 1.02
C ASP A 489 22.19 -10.12 -0.09
N TYR A 490 22.97 -10.89 -0.86
CA TYR A 490 22.51 -11.65 -2.03
C TYR A 490 23.26 -12.94 -2.24
N HIS A 491 22.65 -13.83 -3.03
CA HIS A 491 23.33 -14.95 -3.67
C HIS A 491 23.49 -14.71 -5.18
N VAL A 492 24.56 -15.24 -5.78
CA VAL A 492 24.74 -15.26 -7.23
C VAL A 492 24.16 -16.56 -7.76
N LEU A 493 23.14 -16.49 -8.61
CA LEU A 493 22.53 -17.68 -9.22
C LEU A 493 23.34 -18.22 -10.38
N SER A 494 23.70 -17.34 -11.31
CA SER A 494 24.42 -17.75 -12.54
C SER A 494 25.09 -16.55 -13.19
N SER A 495 25.91 -16.84 -14.18
CA SER A 495 26.39 -15.84 -15.14
C SER A 495 25.57 -15.92 -16.42
N VAL A 496 25.06 -14.76 -16.84
CA VAL A 496 24.28 -14.63 -18.07
C VAL A 496 25.13 -13.98 -19.16
N ALA A 497 25.24 -14.64 -20.28
CA ALA A 497 25.93 -14.09 -21.45
C ALA A 497 24.94 -13.44 -22.39
N VAL A 498 25.10 -12.15 -22.64
CA VAL A 498 24.35 -11.41 -23.68
C VAL A 498 25.22 -11.37 -24.93
N PRO A 499 24.73 -11.86 -26.08
CA PRO A 499 25.49 -12.01 -27.32
C PRO A 499 25.86 -10.71 -28.04
#